data_51083085db6d9407201bb1c5af1cf816
#
_entry.id   51083085db6d9407201bb1c5af1cf816
#
_cell.length_a   1.000
_cell.length_b   1.000
_cell.length_c   1.000
_cell.angle_alpha   90.00
_cell.angle_beta   90.00
_cell.angle_gamma   90.00
#
_symmetry.space_group_name_H-M   'P 1'
#
loop_
_entity.id
_entity.type
_entity.pdbx_description
1 polymer ?
#
loop_
_entity_poly.entity_id
_entity_poly.type
_entity_poly.pdbx_seq_one_letter_code
_entity_poly.pdbx_strand_id
1 'polypeptide(L)'
;RGLGDVYKRQAYAARKFGAPAIVVMPTTTPLLKVNRTKELGAEVVLHGNVYDEACEKAKELAAEHGYTFVHPFDDLEVATGQGSIAMEIVKELPTVDTILVPVGGGGLSTGVSTLAKMLNPKIKVIGVEPAGANCLQESLKAGHPVTLENVNTIADGTAVKTPGETIFPYLQENLDDVITIEDDELIVAFLDILENHKMLVENSGLLTVAALKHLKPEGKKVVSILSGGNMDIITLASVVQNGLIQRSRIFTVSVLLPDVPGQLNKVSKVIADVQGN
;
A
#
# COMPACT_ATOMS: atom_id res chain seq x y z
N ARG A 1 2.67 4.05 -2.48
CA ARG A 1 1.40 4.76 -2.73
C ARG A 1 0.50 3.89 -3.58
N GLY A 2 -0.75 3.63 -3.14
CA GLY A 2 -1.66 2.70 -3.77
C GLY A 2 -2.00 3.02 -5.23
N LEU A 3 -2.51 2.04 -5.97
CA LEU A 3 -2.81 2.16 -7.42
C LEU A 3 -3.61 3.44 -7.76
N GLY A 4 -4.59 3.84 -6.96
CA GLY A 4 -5.32 5.08 -7.16
C GLY A 4 -4.50 6.37 -7.01
N ASP A 5 -3.35 6.31 -6.37
CA ASP A 5 -2.41 7.43 -6.25
C ASP A 5 -1.48 7.53 -7.47
N VAL A 6 -1.18 6.40 -8.13
CA VAL A 6 -0.42 6.38 -9.39
C VAL A 6 -1.15 7.19 -10.46
N TYR A 7 -2.43 6.95 -10.69
CA TYR A 7 -3.23 7.69 -11.67
C TYR A 7 -3.25 9.19 -11.42
N LYS A 8 -3.44 9.59 -10.15
CA LYS A 8 -3.42 11.01 -9.76
C LYS A 8 -2.02 11.62 -9.95
N ARG A 9 -0.95 10.88 -9.66
CA ARG A 9 0.41 11.38 -9.89
C ARG A 9 0.75 11.52 -11.36
N GLN A 10 0.34 10.57 -12.19
CA GLN A 10 0.50 10.66 -13.65
C GLN A 10 -0.23 11.88 -14.20
N ALA A 11 -1.50 12.07 -13.80
CA ALA A 11 -2.29 13.24 -14.19
C ALA A 11 -1.66 14.56 -13.71
N TYR A 12 -1.20 14.60 -12.45
CA TYR A 12 -0.53 15.78 -11.89
C TYR A 12 0.79 16.09 -12.62
N ALA A 13 1.62 15.09 -12.89
CA ALA A 13 2.89 15.26 -13.59
C ALA A 13 2.63 15.74 -15.03
N ALA A 14 1.72 15.12 -15.75
CA ALA A 14 1.35 15.53 -17.10
C ALA A 14 0.90 17.01 -17.13
N ARG A 15 0.01 17.40 -16.22
CA ARG A 15 -0.42 18.80 -16.08
C ARG A 15 0.75 19.74 -15.82
N LYS A 16 1.66 19.37 -14.91
CA LYS A 16 2.82 20.17 -14.55
C LYS A 16 3.77 20.41 -15.74
N PHE A 17 3.91 19.41 -16.59
CA PHE A 17 4.77 19.46 -17.78
C PHE A 17 4.02 19.90 -19.05
N GLY A 18 2.71 20.22 -18.95
CA GLY A 18 1.90 20.63 -20.10
C GLY A 18 1.65 19.51 -21.11
N ALA A 19 1.78 18.26 -20.70
CA ALA A 19 1.51 17.10 -21.55
C ALA A 19 0.05 16.64 -21.41
N PRO A 20 -0.67 16.30 -22.50
CA PRO A 20 -1.97 15.65 -22.39
C PRO A 20 -1.81 14.26 -21.77
N ALA A 21 -2.79 13.84 -20.96
CA ALA A 21 -2.81 12.53 -20.36
C ALA A 21 -4.19 11.89 -20.45
N ILE A 22 -4.21 10.61 -20.82
CA ILE A 22 -5.40 9.76 -20.77
C ILE A 22 -5.16 8.69 -19.71
N VAL A 23 -6.08 8.54 -18.78
CA VAL A 23 -6.03 7.54 -17.73
C VAL A 23 -7.19 6.59 -17.89
N VAL A 24 -6.89 5.31 -18.11
CA VAL A 24 -7.91 4.26 -18.23
C VAL A 24 -8.08 3.59 -16.88
N MET A 25 -9.31 3.47 -16.41
CA MET A 25 -9.65 2.90 -15.11
C MET A 25 -10.80 1.90 -15.25
N PRO A 26 -10.87 0.86 -14.38
CA PRO A 26 -12.05 0.02 -14.30
C PRO A 26 -13.33 0.83 -13.99
N THR A 27 -14.46 0.38 -14.50
CA THR A 27 -15.79 0.99 -14.22
C THR A 27 -16.15 0.92 -12.73
N THR A 28 -15.57 -0.01 -12.00
CA THR A 28 -15.72 -0.20 -10.55
C THR A 28 -14.91 0.80 -9.71
N THR A 29 -14.09 1.65 -10.35
CA THR A 29 -13.25 2.62 -9.64
C THR A 29 -14.10 3.65 -8.90
N PRO A 30 -13.84 3.93 -7.60
CA PRO A 30 -14.58 4.90 -6.83
C PRO A 30 -14.62 6.28 -7.51
N LEU A 31 -15.81 6.88 -7.57
CA LEU A 31 -16.05 8.18 -8.22
C LEU A 31 -15.11 9.29 -7.72
N LEU A 32 -14.72 9.25 -6.45
CA LEU A 32 -13.77 10.21 -5.88
C LEU A 32 -12.39 10.14 -6.59
N LYS A 33 -11.91 8.93 -6.91
CA LYS A 33 -10.65 8.74 -7.64
C LYS A 33 -10.77 9.24 -9.07
N VAL A 34 -11.89 8.93 -9.75
CA VAL A 34 -12.19 9.38 -11.12
C VAL A 34 -12.23 10.91 -11.17
N ASN A 35 -13.03 11.54 -10.31
CA ASN A 35 -13.20 12.99 -10.29
C ASN A 35 -11.89 13.72 -10.00
N ARG A 36 -11.12 13.29 -9.02
CA ARG A 36 -9.82 13.90 -8.71
C ARG A 36 -8.80 13.77 -9.84
N THR A 37 -8.84 12.69 -10.60
CA THR A 37 -7.97 12.54 -11.77
C THR A 37 -8.38 13.50 -12.88
N LYS A 38 -9.70 13.69 -13.12
CA LYS A 38 -10.22 14.70 -14.05
C LYS A 38 -9.88 16.13 -13.62
N GLU A 39 -10.02 16.45 -12.33
CA GLU A 39 -9.65 17.77 -11.77
C GLU A 39 -8.16 18.11 -11.99
N LEU A 40 -7.31 17.09 -12.06
CA LEU A 40 -5.90 17.25 -12.39
C LEU A 40 -5.64 17.46 -13.89
N GLY A 41 -6.69 17.44 -14.73
CA GLY A 41 -6.61 17.75 -16.15
C GLY A 41 -6.40 16.55 -17.05
N ALA A 42 -6.44 15.32 -16.54
CA ALA A 42 -6.38 14.12 -17.36
C ALA A 42 -7.78 13.77 -17.91
N GLU A 43 -7.82 13.25 -19.13
CA GLU A 43 -8.98 12.55 -19.64
C GLU A 43 -9.09 11.19 -18.95
N VAL A 44 -10.29 10.80 -18.50
CA VAL A 44 -10.52 9.51 -17.86
C VAL A 44 -11.45 8.67 -18.73
N VAL A 45 -10.94 7.51 -19.12
CA VAL A 45 -11.70 6.48 -19.84
C VAL A 45 -12.02 5.36 -18.85
N LEU A 46 -13.30 5.03 -18.67
CA LEU A 46 -13.74 3.91 -17.85
C LEU A 46 -13.96 2.69 -18.75
N HIS A 47 -13.24 1.59 -18.48
CA HIS A 47 -13.32 0.37 -19.27
C HIS A 47 -13.07 -0.87 -18.41
N GLY A 48 -13.88 -1.91 -18.64
CA GLY A 48 -13.78 -3.18 -17.93
C GLY A 48 -14.17 -3.09 -16.45
N ASN A 49 -14.06 -4.20 -15.75
CA ASN A 49 -14.39 -4.31 -14.32
C ASN A 49 -13.16 -4.50 -13.44
N VAL A 50 -12.04 -4.93 -14.03
CA VAL A 50 -10.77 -5.20 -13.34
C VAL A 50 -9.61 -4.43 -13.99
N TYR A 51 -8.51 -4.35 -13.25
CA TYR A 51 -7.30 -3.64 -13.69
C TYR A 51 -6.78 -4.12 -15.06
N ASP A 52 -6.76 -5.44 -15.30
CA ASP A 52 -6.18 -6.02 -16.51
C ASP A 52 -6.95 -5.58 -17.76
N GLU A 53 -8.29 -5.55 -17.72
CA GLU A 53 -9.13 -5.06 -18.82
C GLU A 53 -8.89 -3.57 -19.12
N ALA A 54 -8.73 -2.76 -18.07
CA ALA A 54 -8.41 -1.35 -18.23
C ALA A 54 -7.00 -1.15 -18.80
N CYS A 55 -6.04 -1.99 -18.40
CA CYS A 55 -4.66 -1.96 -18.88
C CYS A 55 -4.58 -2.33 -20.37
N GLU A 56 -5.30 -3.38 -20.81
CA GLU A 56 -5.39 -3.76 -22.22
C GLU A 56 -5.98 -2.61 -23.06
N LYS A 57 -7.05 -1.99 -22.58
CA LYS A 57 -7.64 -0.82 -23.27
C LYS A 57 -6.67 0.36 -23.35
N ALA A 58 -5.88 0.60 -22.31
CA ALA A 58 -4.86 1.64 -22.35
C ALA A 58 -3.78 1.35 -23.40
N LYS A 59 -3.35 0.10 -23.54
CA LYS A 59 -2.39 -0.33 -24.58
C LYS A 59 -2.98 -0.20 -25.99
N GLU A 60 -4.26 -0.57 -26.19
CA GLU A 60 -4.95 -0.37 -27.45
C GLU A 60 -4.96 1.11 -27.86
N LEU A 61 -5.38 2.01 -26.97
CA LEU A 61 -5.40 3.45 -27.24
C LEU A 61 -3.99 4.00 -27.53
N ALA A 62 -3.00 3.52 -26.81
CA ALA A 62 -1.61 3.90 -27.06
C ALA A 62 -1.14 3.48 -28.46
N ALA A 63 -1.47 2.27 -28.90
CA ALA A 63 -1.12 1.77 -30.23
C ALA A 63 -1.89 2.48 -31.35
N GLU A 64 -3.19 2.73 -31.15
CA GLU A 64 -4.07 3.37 -32.15
C GLU A 64 -3.67 4.83 -32.42
N HIS A 65 -3.30 5.56 -31.37
CA HIS A 65 -3.03 7.00 -31.45
C HIS A 65 -1.55 7.37 -31.38
N GLY A 66 -0.65 6.39 -31.22
CA GLY A 66 0.79 6.64 -31.06
C GLY A 66 1.17 7.29 -29.73
N TYR A 67 0.39 7.04 -28.66
CA TYR A 67 0.66 7.55 -27.34
C TYR A 67 1.73 6.73 -26.61
N THR A 68 2.46 7.36 -25.71
CA THR A 68 3.39 6.64 -24.82
C THR A 68 2.59 5.99 -23.71
N PHE A 69 2.65 4.67 -23.62
CA PHE A 69 2.08 3.92 -22.50
C PHE A 69 3.06 3.96 -21.32
N VAL A 70 2.58 4.44 -20.16
CA VAL A 70 3.38 4.49 -18.92
C VAL A 70 2.83 3.45 -17.96
N HIS A 71 3.56 2.35 -17.77
CA HIS A 71 3.17 1.30 -16.84
C HIS A 71 3.26 1.77 -15.39
N PRO A 72 2.31 1.41 -14.49
CA PRO A 72 2.31 1.91 -13.12
C PRO A 72 3.49 1.43 -12.27
N PHE A 73 4.14 0.31 -12.60
CA PHE A 73 5.27 -0.24 -11.85
C PHE A 73 6.28 -1.03 -12.70
N ASP A 74 5.87 -1.73 -13.76
CA ASP A 74 6.77 -2.55 -14.59
C ASP A 74 7.38 -1.73 -15.73
N ASP A 75 8.19 -0.75 -15.34
CA ASP A 75 8.83 0.21 -16.24
C ASP A 75 10.10 0.73 -15.58
N LEU A 76 11.23 0.64 -16.28
CA LEU A 76 12.54 1.04 -15.74
C LEU A 76 12.65 2.55 -15.51
N GLU A 77 12.03 3.38 -16.33
CA GLU A 77 12.04 4.83 -16.15
C GLU A 77 11.21 5.23 -14.94
N VAL A 78 10.03 4.58 -14.76
CA VAL A 78 9.21 4.76 -13.58
C VAL A 78 9.95 4.29 -12.33
N ALA A 79 10.57 3.12 -12.35
CA ALA A 79 11.37 2.62 -11.24
C ALA A 79 12.56 3.55 -10.92
N THR A 80 13.26 4.06 -11.94
CA THR A 80 14.34 5.04 -11.79
C THR A 80 13.86 6.30 -11.05
N GLY A 81 12.68 6.81 -11.42
CA GLY A 81 12.06 7.94 -10.72
C GLY A 81 11.79 7.65 -9.23
N GLN A 82 11.42 6.41 -8.86
CA GLN A 82 11.23 6.00 -7.47
C GLN A 82 12.56 5.97 -6.69
N GLY A 83 13.68 5.79 -7.35
CA GLY A 83 15.01 5.85 -6.73
C GLY A 83 15.30 7.18 -6.01
N SER A 84 14.64 8.28 -6.41
CA SER A 84 14.75 9.57 -5.72
C SER A 84 14.50 9.48 -4.21
N ILE A 85 13.68 8.53 -3.76
CA ILE A 85 13.40 8.28 -2.34
C ILE A 85 14.68 7.81 -1.63
N ALA A 86 15.41 6.87 -2.21
CA ALA A 86 16.68 6.40 -1.63
C ALA A 86 17.72 7.51 -1.59
N MET A 87 17.76 8.36 -2.62
CA MET A 87 18.63 9.55 -2.66
C MET A 87 18.33 10.50 -1.49
N GLU A 88 17.06 10.79 -1.23
CA GLU A 88 16.66 11.66 -0.12
C GLU A 88 16.97 11.02 1.23
N ILE A 89 16.72 9.72 1.40
CA ILE A 89 17.04 8.97 2.62
C ILE A 89 18.53 9.04 2.93
N VAL A 90 19.39 8.71 1.96
CA VAL A 90 20.85 8.69 2.16
C VAL A 90 21.39 10.10 2.39
N LYS A 91 20.81 11.12 1.76
CA LYS A 91 21.18 12.52 1.98
C LYS A 91 20.84 12.97 3.40
N GLU A 92 19.65 12.62 3.91
CA GLU A 92 19.19 13.00 5.25
C GLU A 92 19.85 12.14 6.35
N LEU A 93 20.03 10.86 6.09
CA LEU A 93 20.62 9.88 7.01
C LEU A 93 21.74 9.08 6.33
N PRO A 94 22.94 9.66 6.14
CA PRO A 94 24.06 8.98 5.45
C PRO A 94 24.53 7.67 6.11
N THR A 95 24.15 7.47 7.37
CA THR A 95 24.51 6.31 8.18
C THR A 95 23.35 5.31 8.33
N VAL A 96 22.38 5.31 7.41
CA VAL A 96 21.30 4.34 7.40
C VAL A 96 21.85 2.92 7.20
N ASP A 97 21.39 1.98 8.04
CA ASP A 97 21.78 0.57 7.95
C ASP A 97 20.75 -0.26 7.17
N THR A 98 19.48 0.04 7.33
CA THR A 98 18.39 -0.74 6.73
C THR A 98 17.26 0.16 6.26
N ILE A 99 16.75 -0.11 5.07
CA ILE A 99 15.56 0.55 4.51
C ILE A 99 14.48 -0.51 4.31
N LEU A 100 13.31 -0.28 4.88
CA LEU A 100 12.10 -1.08 4.64
C LEU A 100 11.27 -0.42 3.56
N VAL A 101 10.88 -1.17 2.54
CA VAL A 101 10.11 -0.66 1.41
C VAL A 101 8.89 -1.55 1.14
N PRO A 102 7.67 -0.99 1.01
CA PRO A 102 6.49 -1.79 0.70
C PRO A 102 6.55 -2.27 -0.74
N VAL A 103 6.11 -3.51 -0.95
CA VAL A 103 6.12 -4.17 -2.25
C VAL A 103 4.71 -4.57 -2.65
N GLY A 104 4.30 -4.14 -3.84
CA GLY A 104 3.19 -4.66 -4.62
C GLY A 104 3.76 -5.20 -5.92
N GLY A 105 3.56 -4.50 -7.04
CA GLY A 105 4.16 -4.87 -8.33
C GLY A 105 5.69 -4.72 -8.43
N GLY A 106 6.32 -4.06 -7.47
CA GLY A 106 7.79 -3.98 -7.35
C GLY A 106 8.43 -2.68 -7.84
N GLY A 107 7.72 -1.77 -8.51
CA GLY A 107 8.33 -0.57 -9.09
C GLY A 107 8.99 0.36 -8.07
N LEU A 108 8.34 0.60 -6.92
CA LEU A 108 8.89 1.39 -5.83
C LEU A 108 10.15 0.73 -5.25
N SER A 109 10.04 -0.54 -4.91
CA SER A 109 11.14 -1.30 -4.27
C SER A 109 12.33 -1.48 -5.21
N THR A 110 12.12 -1.64 -6.51
CA THR A 110 13.19 -1.66 -7.52
C THR A 110 13.98 -0.35 -7.51
N GLY A 111 13.30 0.79 -7.62
CA GLY A 111 14.00 2.07 -7.64
C GLY A 111 14.75 2.36 -6.34
N VAL A 112 14.12 2.10 -5.20
CA VAL A 112 14.74 2.32 -3.88
C VAL A 112 15.93 1.39 -3.67
N SER A 113 15.77 0.08 -3.91
CA SER A 113 16.84 -0.89 -3.66
C SER A 113 18.03 -0.69 -4.59
N THR A 114 17.78 -0.53 -5.88
CA THR A 114 18.85 -0.33 -6.87
C THR A 114 19.69 0.90 -6.52
N LEU A 115 19.05 2.05 -6.29
CA LEU A 115 19.80 3.25 -5.96
C LEU A 115 20.48 3.17 -4.59
N ALA A 116 19.84 2.60 -3.57
CA ALA A 116 20.46 2.40 -2.27
C ALA A 116 21.75 1.56 -2.38
N LYS A 117 21.71 0.45 -3.14
CA LYS A 117 22.88 -0.40 -3.37
C LYS A 117 23.97 0.30 -4.17
N MET A 118 23.62 1.11 -5.16
CA MET A 118 24.57 1.92 -5.93
C MET A 118 25.28 2.97 -5.06
N LEU A 119 24.54 3.61 -4.14
CA LEU A 119 25.11 4.63 -3.24
C LEU A 119 25.94 4.01 -2.12
N ASN A 120 25.47 2.93 -1.53
CA ASN A 120 26.18 2.19 -0.49
C ASN A 120 25.72 0.73 -0.47
N PRO A 121 26.50 -0.22 -0.96
CA PRO A 121 26.12 -1.65 -1.01
C PRO A 121 25.98 -2.30 0.38
N LYS A 122 26.38 -1.64 1.45
CA LYS A 122 26.19 -2.13 2.84
C LYS A 122 24.79 -1.85 3.37
N ILE A 123 24.04 -0.95 2.78
CA ILE A 123 22.66 -0.69 3.15
C ILE A 123 21.83 -1.94 2.84
N LYS A 124 21.13 -2.47 3.85
CA LYS A 124 20.16 -3.54 3.64
C LYS A 124 18.85 -2.95 3.17
N VAL A 125 18.27 -3.53 2.14
CA VAL A 125 16.93 -3.16 1.67
C VAL A 125 16.03 -4.38 1.78
N ILE A 126 14.99 -4.25 2.59
CA ILE A 126 14.04 -5.33 2.89
C ILE A 126 12.69 -4.95 2.28
N GLY A 127 12.20 -5.80 1.38
CA GLY A 127 10.86 -5.70 0.84
C GLY A 127 9.82 -6.15 1.88
N VAL A 128 8.66 -5.47 1.91
CA VAL A 128 7.58 -5.84 2.81
C VAL A 128 6.29 -6.01 2.02
N GLU A 129 5.73 -7.21 2.03
CA GLU A 129 4.48 -7.57 1.37
C GLU A 129 3.38 -7.89 2.39
N PRO A 130 2.09 -7.73 2.03
CA PRO A 130 1.02 -8.34 2.82
C PRO A 130 1.04 -9.87 2.64
N ALA A 131 0.81 -10.63 3.69
CA ALA A 131 0.79 -12.09 3.64
C ALA A 131 -0.25 -12.64 2.65
N GLY A 132 -1.39 -11.93 2.51
CA GLY A 132 -2.43 -12.26 1.54
C GLY A 132 -2.14 -11.86 0.09
N ALA A 133 -0.96 -11.27 -0.21
CA ALA A 133 -0.53 -10.91 -1.57
C ALA A 133 1.01 -10.93 -1.70
N ASN A 134 1.61 -12.05 -1.37
CA ASN A 134 3.06 -12.25 -1.28
C ASN A 134 3.70 -12.70 -2.62
N CYS A 135 3.29 -12.12 -3.73
CA CYS A 135 3.71 -12.57 -5.06
C CYS A 135 5.23 -12.45 -5.30
N LEU A 136 5.89 -11.45 -4.74
CA LEU A 136 7.34 -11.32 -4.87
C LEU A 136 8.07 -12.38 -4.06
N GLN A 137 7.66 -12.67 -2.82
CA GLN A 137 8.29 -13.71 -2.02
C GLN A 137 8.22 -15.07 -2.71
N GLU A 138 7.06 -15.44 -3.27
CA GLU A 138 6.91 -16.68 -4.03
C GLU A 138 7.73 -16.68 -5.33
N SER A 139 7.80 -15.52 -6.00
CA SER A 139 8.61 -15.37 -7.21
C SER A 139 10.11 -15.50 -6.94
N LEU A 140 10.60 -14.94 -5.83
CA LEU A 140 12.01 -15.07 -5.45
C LEU A 140 12.38 -16.52 -5.10
N LYS A 141 11.46 -17.28 -4.44
CA LYS A 141 11.63 -18.70 -4.18
C LYS A 141 11.68 -19.53 -5.47
N ALA A 142 10.84 -19.16 -6.45
CA ALA A 142 10.77 -19.84 -7.74
C ALA A 142 11.91 -19.44 -8.70
N GLY A 143 12.53 -18.29 -8.51
CA GLY A 143 13.53 -17.71 -9.40
C GLY A 143 12.97 -17.04 -10.66
N HIS A 144 11.66 -16.92 -10.77
CA HIS A 144 10.95 -16.24 -11.86
C HIS A 144 9.62 -15.66 -11.35
N PRO A 145 9.02 -14.66 -12.05
CA PRO A 145 7.71 -14.12 -11.68
C PRO A 145 6.64 -15.21 -11.59
N VAL A 146 5.93 -15.25 -10.46
CA VAL A 146 4.82 -16.17 -10.16
C VAL A 146 3.53 -15.38 -10.03
N THR A 147 2.47 -15.89 -10.64
CA THR A 147 1.11 -15.33 -10.50
C THR A 147 0.35 -16.07 -9.41
N LEU A 148 -0.09 -15.33 -8.38
CA LEU A 148 -0.94 -15.88 -7.32
C LEU A 148 -2.34 -16.17 -7.86
N GLU A 149 -2.94 -17.28 -7.44
CA GLU A 149 -4.33 -17.61 -7.79
C GLU A 149 -5.30 -16.57 -7.20
N ASN A 150 -5.12 -16.26 -5.93
CA ASN A 150 -5.96 -15.33 -5.18
C ASN A 150 -5.12 -14.31 -4.42
N VAL A 151 -5.70 -13.14 -4.22
CA VAL A 151 -5.15 -12.07 -3.39
C VAL A 151 -6.23 -11.63 -2.42
N ASN A 152 -5.92 -11.61 -1.13
CA ASN A 152 -6.83 -11.19 -0.07
C ASN A 152 -6.07 -10.43 1.02
N THR A 153 -6.18 -9.11 1.02
CA THR A 153 -5.56 -8.23 2.02
C THR A 153 -6.26 -6.88 2.07
N ILE A 154 -6.23 -6.23 3.23
CA ILE A 154 -6.67 -4.83 3.39
C ILE A 154 -5.67 -3.82 2.80
N ALA A 155 -4.47 -4.24 2.45
CA ALA A 155 -3.44 -3.42 1.81
C ALA A 155 -3.65 -3.33 0.29
N ASP A 156 -4.75 -2.73 -0.14
CA ASP A 156 -5.22 -2.68 -1.53
C ASP A 156 -4.19 -2.11 -2.52
N GLY A 157 -3.37 -1.17 -2.10
CA GLY A 157 -2.31 -0.58 -2.92
C GLY A 157 -1.13 -1.51 -3.24
N THR A 158 -1.02 -2.63 -2.53
CA THR A 158 -0.02 -3.69 -2.75
C THR A 158 -0.64 -5.04 -3.08
N ALA A 159 -1.96 -5.10 -3.25
CA ALA A 159 -2.71 -6.30 -3.62
C ALA A 159 -2.50 -6.65 -5.10
N VAL A 160 -1.33 -7.14 -5.45
CA VAL A 160 -0.92 -7.47 -6.82
C VAL A 160 -0.70 -8.97 -6.94
N LYS A 161 -1.18 -9.57 -8.03
CA LYS A 161 -1.05 -11.01 -8.26
C LYS A 161 0.33 -11.44 -8.77
N THR A 162 1.00 -10.54 -9.53
CA THR A 162 2.26 -10.87 -10.21
C THR A 162 3.21 -9.67 -10.10
N PRO A 163 4.48 -9.84 -9.73
CA PRO A 163 5.46 -8.76 -9.81
C PRO A 163 5.75 -8.42 -11.28
N GLY A 164 6.25 -7.20 -11.52
CA GLY A 164 6.65 -6.81 -12.87
C GLY A 164 7.76 -7.70 -13.43
N GLU A 165 7.63 -8.15 -14.67
CA GLU A 165 8.60 -9.03 -15.33
C GLU A 165 9.91 -8.30 -15.64
N THR A 166 9.79 -7.07 -16.16
CA THR A 166 10.95 -6.23 -16.55
C THR A 166 11.83 -5.85 -15.34
N ILE A 167 11.19 -5.60 -14.19
CA ILE A 167 11.87 -5.14 -12.97
C ILE A 167 12.28 -6.28 -12.04
N PHE A 168 11.76 -7.48 -12.22
CA PHE A 168 12.04 -8.63 -11.36
C PHE A 168 13.53 -8.94 -11.18
N PRO A 169 14.38 -8.94 -12.23
CA PRO A 169 15.81 -9.18 -12.08
C PRO A 169 16.49 -8.21 -11.10
N TYR A 170 16.08 -6.95 -11.11
CA TYR A 170 16.60 -5.92 -10.20
C TYR A 170 16.17 -6.15 -8.75
N LEU A 171 14.93 -6.63 -8.54
CA LEU A 171 14.43 -7.01 -7.22
C LEU A 171 15.20 -8.20 -6.66
N GLN A 172 15.45 -9.20 -7.49
CA GLN A 172 16.21 -10.39 -7.14
C GLN A 172 17.67 -10.06 -6.76
N GLU A 173 18.28 -9.09 -7.44
CA GLU A 173 19.65 -8.68 -7.20
C GLU A 173 19.81 -7.75 -5.98
N ASN A 174 18.87 -6.82 -5.77
CA ASN A 174 19.08 -5.69 -4.87
C ASN A 174 18.30 -5.77 -3.54
N LEU A 175 17.31 -6.66 -3.40
CA LEU A 175 16.66 -6.91 -2.12
C LEU A 175 17.46 -7.93 -1.31
N ASP A 176 17.73 -7.61 -0.05
CA ASP A 176 18.41 -8.52 0.86
C ASP A 176 17.45 -9.54 1.50
N ASP A 177 16.17 -9.18 1.63
CA ASP A 177 15.14 -10.03 2.22
C ASP A 177 13.75 -9.53 1.85
N VAL A 178 12.74 -10.39 2.03
CA VAL A 178 11.32 -10.03 1.90
C VAL A 178 10.54 -10.59 3.10
N ILE A 179 9.84 -9.71 3.80
CA ILE A 179 9.02 -10.02 4.97
C ILE A 179 7.53 -9.90 4.59
N THR A 180 6.72 -10.82 5.06
CA THR A 180 5.26 -10.76 4.93
C THR A 180 4.60 -10.32 6.23
N ILE A 181 3.52 -9.53 6.12
CA ILE A 181 2.80 -8.93 7.25
C ILE A 181 1.32 -9.31 7.17
N GLU A 182 0.77 -9.77 8.28
CA GLU A 182 -0.65 -10.08 8.40
C GLU A 182 -1.50 -8.79 8.50
N ASP A 183 -2.73 -8.83 8.01
CA ASP A 183 -3.63 -7.68 8.02
C ASP A 183 -3.91 -7.14 9.44
N ASP A 184 -3.96 -8.01 10.44
CA ASP A 184 -4.13 -7.61 11.85
C ASP A 184 -2.97 -6.76 12.36
N GLU A 185 -1.76 -7.00 11.90
CA GLU A 185 -0.58 -6.20 12.24
C GLU A 185 -0.63 -4.80 11.61
N LEU A 186 -1.21 -4.69 10.42
CA LEU A 186 -1.45 -3.41 9.74
C LEU A 186 -2.45 -2.55 10.52
N ILE A 187 -3.52 -3.16 11.04
CA ILE A 187 -4.52 -2.46 11.86
C ILE A 187 -3.88 -1.87 13.12
N VAL A 188 -3.00 -2.65 13.77
CA VAL A 188 -2.26 -2.16 14.94
C VAL A 188 -1.30 -1.02 14.57
N ALA A 189 -0.54 -1.18 13.49
CA ALA A 189 0.39 -0.15 13.00
C ALA A 189 -0.35 1.14 12.60
N PHE A 190 -1.56 1.01 12.03
CA PHE A 190 -2.40 2.15 11.69
C PHE A 190 -2.73 3.00 12.92
N LEU A 191 -3.21 2.37 13.99
CA LEU A 191 -3.52 3.09 15.23
C LEU A 191 -2.28 3.72 15.85
N ASP A 192 -1.13 3.03 15.82
CA ASP A 192 0.12 3.58 16.36
C ASP A 192 0.53 4.87 15.64
N ILE A 193 0.50 4.88 14.31
CA ILE A 193 0.84 6.06 13.52
C ILE A 193 -0.20 7.16 13.71
N LEU A 194 -1.49 6.82 13.69
CA LEU A 194 -2.57 7.80 13.87
C LEU A 194 -2.52 8.45 15.27
N GLU A 195 -2.37 7.65 16.33
CA GLU A 195 -2.42 8.14 17.71
C GLU A 195 -1.13 8.87 18.13
N ASN A 196 0.04 8.37 17.75
CA ASN A 196 1.31 8.90 18.22
C ASN A 196 1.90 9.98 17.30
N HIS A 197 1.70 9.86 15.98
CA HIS A 197 2.28 10.77 14.99
C HIS A 197 1.26 11.68 14.31
N LYS A 198 -0.05 11.48 14.54
CA LYS A 198 -1.15 12.27 13.92
C LYS A 198 -1.10 12.25 12.39
N MET A 199 -0.63 11.13 11.84
CA MET A 199 -0.50 10.95 10.40
C MET A 199 -1.52 9.93 9.92
N LEU A 200 -2.17 10.23 8.78
CA LEU A 200 -3.03 9.31 8.06
C LEU A 200 -2.20 8.62 6.98
N VAL A 201 -1.97 7.33 7.14
CA VAL A 201 -1.24 6.48 6.20
C VAL A 201 -2.14 5.33 5.76
N GLU A 202 -2.20 5.04 4.46
CA GLU A 202 -2.97 3.90 3.95
C GLU A 202 -2.35 2.55 4.35
N ASN A 203 -3.14 1.48 4.35
CA ASN A 203 -2.70 0.16 4.82
C ASN A 203 -1.43 -0.32 4.10
N SER A 204 -1.34 -0.16 2.79
CA SER A 204 -0.13 -0.51 2.01
C SER A 204 1.11 0.30 2.43
N GLY A 205 0.92 1.56 2.85
CA GLY A 205 2.00 2.42 3.32
C GLY A 205 2.49 2.07 4.73
N LEU A 206 1.70 1.29 5.49
CA LEU A 206 2.00 0.87 6.86
C LEU A 206 2.74 -0.47 6.96
N LEU A 207 2.86 -1.21 5.86
CA LEU A 207 3.58 -2.50 5.83
C LEU A 207 4.95 -2.40 6.50
N THR A 208 5.70 -1.37 6.19
CA THR A 208 7.06 -1.18 6.72
C THR A 208 7.09 -0.85 8.20
N VAL A 209 6.04 -0.20 8.74
CA VAL A 209 5.91 0.05 10.18
C VAL A 209 5.57 -1.24 10.92
N ALA A 210 4.62 -2.00 10.41
CA ALA A 210 4.25 -3.29 10.98
C ALA A 210 5.45 -4.26 10.98
N ALA A 211 6.29 -4.24 9.93
CA ALA A 211 7.49 -5.06 9.81
C ALA A 211 8.55 -4.80 10.90
N LEU A 212 8.53 -3.64 11.55
CA LEU A 212 9.50 -3.33 12.62
C LEU A 212 9.46 -4.33 13.78
N LYS A 213 8.31 -4.96 14.03
CA LYS A 213 8.16 -6.00 15.07
C LYS A 213 8.96 -7.27 14.76
N HIS A 214 9.19 -7.55 13.49
CA HIS A 214 9.91 -8.73 13.01
C HIS A 214 11.41 -8.53 12.93
N LEU A 215 11.87 -7.29 13.15
CA LEU A 215 13.29 -6.95 13.14
C LEU A 215 13.87 -6.92 14.55
N LYS A 216 15.17 -7.20 14.64
CA LYS A 216 15.99 -6.96 15.83
C LYS A 216 16.96 -5.81 15.53
N PRO A 217 16.49 -4.55 15.59
CA PRO A 217 17.27 -3.40 15.10
C PRO A 217 18.28 -2.87 16.13
N GLU A 218 18.72 -3.67 17.10
CA GLU A 218 19.62 -3.23 18.16
C GLU A 218 20.86 -2.54 17.60
N GLY A 219 21.03 -1.26 17.95
CA GLY A 219 22.17 -0.44 17.53
C GLY A 219 22.17 -0.05 16.05
N LYS A 220 21.08 -0.31 15.28
CA LYS A 220 20.98 0.00 13.86
C LYS A 220 19.99 1.13 13.57
N LYS A 221 20.27 1.86 12.50
CA LYS A 221 19.40 2.91 11.97
C LYS A 221 18.52 2.32 10.86
N VAL A 222 17.24 2.19 11.16
CA VAL A 222 16.24 1.63 10.25
C VAL A 222 15.32 2.74 9.76
N VAL A 223 15.09 2.79 8.47
CA VAL A 223 14.14 3.71 7.83
C VAL A 223 12.96 2.91 7.29
N SER A 224 11.75 3.25 7.73
CA SER A 224 10.48 2.73 7.20
C SER A 224 9.87 3.72 6.23
N ILE A 225 9.64 3.33 4.99
CA ILE A 225 9.01 4.19 3.99
C ILE A 225 7.49 4.18 4.16
N LEU A 226 6.92 5.31 4.57
CA LEU A 226 5.47 5.53 4.59
C LEU A 226 5.02 5.98 3.19
N SER A 227 4.51 5.06 2.39
CA SER A 227 4.41 5.26 0.94
C SER A 227 3.09 5.82 0.43
N GLY A 228 2.08 6.03 1.25
CA GLY A 228 0.80 6.54 0.79
C GLY A 228 -0.18 6.92 1.88
N GLY A 229 -1.22 7.67 1.51
CA GLY A 229 -2.27 8.14 2.42
C GLY A 229 -3.63 8.25 1.72
N ASN A 230 -3.86 7.44 0.69
CA ASN A 230 -5.09 7.48 -0.10
C ASN A 230 -6.15 6.53 0.47
N MET A 231 -6.67 6.87 1.64
CA MET A 231 -7.70 6.12 2.34
C MET A 231 -9.03 6.88 2.30
N ASP A 232 -10.13 6.20 2.04
CA ASP A 232 -11.46 6.79 2.15
C ASP A 232 -11.96 6.77 3.61
N ILE A 233 -12.97 7.61 3.89
CA ILE A 233 -13.47 7.81 5.25
C ILE A 233 -14.16 6.55 5.81
N ILE A 234 -14.80 5.74 4.97
CA ILE A 234 -15.50 4.52 5.41
C ILE A 234 -14.47 3.47 5.82
N THR A 235 -13.46 3.25 4.98
CA THR A 235 -12.33 2.36 5.30
C THR A 235 -11.60 2.83 6.56
N LEU A 236 -11.36 4.14 6.69
CA LEU A 236 -10.75 4.74 7.88
C LEU A 236 -11.55 4.41 9.15
N ALA A 237 -12.87 4.63 9.13
CA ALA A 237 -13.74 4.35 10.28
C ALA A 237 -13.70 2.86 10.67
N SER A 238 -13.75 1.97 9.68
CA SER A 238 -13.67 0.52 9.88
C SER A 238 -12.34 0.08 10.50
N VAL A 239 -11.22 0.56 9.97
CA VAL A 239 -9.87 0.22 10.49
C VAL A 239 -9.69 0.73 11.92
N VAL A 240 -10.14 1.97 12.23
CA VAL A 240 -10.11 2.52 13.59
C VAL A 240 -10.92 1.65 14.54
N GLN A 241 -12.16 1.30 14.17
CA GLN A 241 -13.03 0.47 15.02
C GLN A 241 -12.42 -0.90 15.28
N ASN A 242 -11.96 -1.59 14.25
CA ASN A 242 -11.34 -2.90 14.37
C ASN A 242 -10.06 -2.85 15.23
N GLY A 243 -9.25 -1.82 15.06
CA GLY A 243 -8.04 -1.64 15.86
C GLY A 243 -8.33 -1.37 17.34
N LEU A 244 -9.39 -0.62 17.65
CA LEU A 244 -9.83 -0.41 19.03
C LEU A 244 -10.35 -1.70 19.67
N ILE A 245 -11.04 -2.56 18.89
CA ILE A 245 -11.48 -3.88 19.34
C ILE A 245 -10.26 -4.78 19.62
N GLN A 246 -9.31 -4.88 18.68
CA GLN A 246 -8.09 -5.68 18.84
C GLN A 246 -7.26 -5.27 20.06
N ARG A 247 -7.23 -3.97 20.38
CA ARG A 247 -6.56 -3.45 21.58
C ARG A 247 -7.41 -3.54 22.85
N SER A 248 -8.56 -4.20 22.81
CA SER A 248 -9.50 -4.33 23.94
C SER A 248 -9.93 -2.97 24.53
N ARG A 249 -9.93 -1.90 23.72
CA ARG A 249 -10.37 -0.55 24.14
C ARG A 249 -11.87 -0.36 23.99
N ILE A 250 -12.49 -1.10 23.08
CA ILE A 250 -13.94 -1.19 22.91
C ILE A 250 -14.32 -2.65 22.69
N PHE A 251 -15.51 -3.01 23.09
CA PHE A 251 -16.13 -4.29 22.77
C PHE A 251 -17.63 -4.13 22.59
N THR A 252 -18.23 -5.03 21.86
CA THR A 252 -19.68 -5.05 21.66
C THR A 252 -20.25 -6.28 22.32
N VAL A 253 -21.27 -6.09 23.13
CA VAL A 253 -22.03 -7.17 23.76
C VAL A 253 -23.45 -7.18 23.17
N SER A 254 -23.85 -8.31 22.62
CA SER A 254 -25.23 -8.53 22.19
C SER A 254 -25.95 -9.37 23.23
N VAL A 255 -27.04 -8.84 23.79
CA VAL A 255 -27.83 -9.52 24.80
C VAL A 255 -29.23 -9.77 24.25
N LEU A 256 -29.63 -11.05 24.16
CA LEU A 256 -30.98 -11.40 23.81
C LEU A 256 -31.86 -11.29 25.07
N LEU A 257 -32.85 -10.41 25.04
CA LEU A 257 -33.75 -10.17 26.15
C LEU A 257 -35.16 -10.61 25.79
N PRO A 258 -35.93 -11.22 26.75
CA PRO A 258 -37.34 -11.37 26.58
C PRO A 258 -38.03 -10.00 26.45
N ASP A 259 -39.04 -9.90 25.60
CA ASP A 259 -39.81 -8.67 25.41
C ASP A 259 -40.84 -8.48 26.58
N VAL A 260 -40.29 -8.17 27.75
CA VAL A 260 -41.08 -7.87 28.97
C VAL A 260 -40.51 -6.65 29.69
N PRO A 261 -41.37 -5.86 30.39
CA PRO A 261 -40.92 -4.67 31.10
C PRO A 261 -39.79 -4.95 32.10
N GLY A 262 -38.81 -4.04 32.17
CA GLY A 262 -37.73 -4.05 33.15
C GLY A 262 -36.46 -4.83 32.76
N GLN A 263 -36.42 -5.50 31.62
CA GLN A 263 -35.21 -6.26 31.22
C GLN A 263 -34.02 -5.35 30.92
N LEU A 264 -34.24 -4.23 30.25
CA LEU A 264 -33.17 -3.25 29.98
C LEU A 264 -32.58 -2.71 31.30
N ASN A 265 -33.41 -2.49 32.33
CA ASN A 265 -32.94 -2.04 33.62
C ASN A 265 -32.02 -3.07 34.30
N LYS A 266 -32.28 -4.37 34.12
CA LYS A 266 -31.42 -5.44 34.66
C LYS A 266 -30.03 -5.40 33.97
N VAL A 267 -29.99 -5.24 32.64
CA VAL A 267 -28.73 -5.17 31.90
C VAL A 267 -27.93 -3.93 32.29
N SER A 268 -28.57 -2.75 32.32
CA SER A 268 -27.90 -1.52 32.70
C SER A 268 -27.39 -1.55 34.14
N LYS A 269 -28.13 -2.20 35.07
CA LYS A 269 -27.65 -2.40 36.44
C LYS A 269 -26.38 -3.26 36.49
N VAL A 270 -26.34 -4.39 35.77
CA VAL A 270 -25.15 -5.25 35.70
C VAL A 270 -23.94 -4.49 35.17
N ILE A 271 -24.14 -3.68 34.11
CA ILE A 271 -23.08 -2.85 33.55
C ILE A 271 -22.59 -1.82 34.59
N ALA A 272 -23.51 -1.14 35.27
CA ALA A 272 -23.17 -0.16 36.29
C ALA A 272 -22.43 -0.79 37.50
N ASP A 273 -22.82 -1.98 37.92
CA ASP A 273 -22.22 -2.69 39.07
C ASP A 273 -20.72 -3.04 38.80
N VAL A 274 -20.32 -3.18 37.52
CA VAL A 274 -18.93 -3.37 37.10
C VAL A 274 -18.27 -2.08 36.64
N GLN A 275 -18.88 -0.93 36.93
CA GLN A 275 -18.40 0.41 36.51
C GLN A 275 -18.26 0.57 35.00
N GLY A 276 -18.99 -0.20 34.21
CA GLY A 276 -19.07 -0.06 32.76
C GLY A 276 -19.84 1.19 32.34
N ASN A 277 -19.42 1.80 31.23
CA ASN A 277 -20.07 2.98 30.65
C ASN A 277 -20.38 2.76 29.16
#